data_3a0ab6e0d6abb1ffb2b6a77813b229a2
#
_entry.id   3a0ab6e0d6abb1ffb2b6a77813b229a2
#
_cell.length_a   1.000
_cell.length_b   1.000
_cell.length_c   1.000
_cell.angle_alpha   90.00
_cell.angle_beta   90.00
_cell.angle_gamma   90.00
#
_symmetry.space_group_name_H-M   'P 1'
#
loop_
_entity.id
_entity.type
_entity.pdbx_description
1 polymer ?
#
loop_
_entity_poly.entity_id
_entity_poly.type
_entity_poly.pdbx_seq_one_letter_code
_entity_poly.pdbx_strand_id
1 'polypeptide(L)'
;SYCENESYTKLKNKIIMKNAKYSINANLVYKNGYSGKNVNIAVLDTGVFKHKQLDGCIKHFMDFVGGKETCYDDNGHGTHVCGILSADIGMAPGAGLYVFKVLDYLGMGQTSDSIRALKYIKENCVRLNIKILNFSVGYLPCSDTAERIKILKLIDELWDMGVVVVAAAGNYGPSPFSVTVPGISRKIITVGSFDDIRSGKGPTDCCIVKPEILAPGHDIISLGTRDGTYV
;
A
#
# COMPACT_ATOMS: atom_id res chain seq x y z
N SER A 1 28.90 -14.00 -18.15
CA SER A 1 27.56 -13.80 -18.67
C SER A 1 26.47 -13.69 -17.58
N TYR A 2 26.68 -14.17 -16.34
CA TYR A 2 25.71 -13.98 -15.23
C TYR A 2 25.72 -12.54 -14.68
N CYS A 3 26.87 -11.88 -14.64
CA CYS A 3 27.00 -10.48 -14.17
C CYS A 3 26.39 -9.44 -15.14
N GLU A 4 26.36 -9.74 -16.42
CA GLU A 4 25.76 -8.82 -17.42
C GLU A 4 24.22 -8.81 -17.33
N ASN A 5 23.61 -9.94 -16.98
CA ASN A 5 22.17 -10.03 -16.79
C ASN A 5 21.65 -9.26 -15.56
N GLU A 6 22.39 -9.26 -14.43
CA GLU A 6 22.00 -8.49 -13.24
C GLU A 6 22.06 -6.98 -13.46
N SER A 7 23.10 -6.49 -14.16
CA SER A 7 23.24 -5.06 -14.44
C SER A 7 22.18 -4.57 -15.41
N TYR A 8 21.85 -5.38 -16.44
CA TYR A 8 20.81 -5.06 -17.42
C TYR A 8 19.42 -5.07 -16.80
N THR A 9 19.12 -6.04 -15.94
CA THR A 9 17.84 -6.12 -15.22
C THR A 9 17.68 -4.95 -14.26
N LYS A 10 18.73 -4.59 -13.49
CA LYS A 10 18.72 -3.40 -12.63
C LYS A 10 18.50 -2.10 -13.42
N LEU A 11 19.09 -1.98 -14.61
CA LEU A 11 18.93 -0.81 -15.47
C LEU A 11 17.51 -0.74 -16.04
N LYS A 12 16.95 -1.87 -16.50
CA LYS A 12 15.59 -1.97 -17.02
C LYS A 12 14.55 -1.61 -15.94
N ASN A 13 14.69 -2.16 -14.73
CA ASN A 13 13.80 -1.90 -13.61
C ASN A 13 13.85 -0.41 -13.18
N LYS A 14 15.04 0.19 -13.18
CA LYS A 14 15.22 1.62 -12.92
C LYS A 14 14.53 2.50 -13.98
N ILE A 15 14.45 2.04 -15.23
CA ILE A 15 13.76 2.74 -16.32
C ILE A 15 12.24 2.68 -16.13
N ILE A 16 11.65 1.54 -15.75
CA ILE A 16 10.19 1.37 -15.61
C ILE A 16 9.66 2.18 -14.42
N MET A 17 10.30 2.11 -13.25
CA MET A 17 9.91 2.94 -12.11
C MET A 17 10.10 4.44 -12.42
N LYS A 18 11.13 4.79 -13.18
CA LYS A 18 11.34 6.15 -13.68
C LYS A 18 10.17 6.61 -14.54
N ASN A 19 9.63 5.75 -15.41
CA ASN A 19 8.48 6.07 -16.24
C ASN A 19 7.22 6.33 -15.40
N ALA A 20 6.94 5.48 -14.38
CA ALA A 20 5.84 5.71 -13.44
C ALA A 20 5.99 7.05 -12.69
N LYS A 21 7.20 7.38 -12.23
CA LYS A 21 7.49 8.69 -11.60
C LYS A 21 7.26 9.88 -12.55
N TYR A 22 7.61 9.73 -13.82
CA TYR A 22 7.38 10.76 -14.82
C TYR A 22 5.90 10.95 -15.13
N SER A 23 5.12 9.87 -15.25
CA SER A 23 3.70 9.95 -15.60
C SER A 23 2.88 10.69 -14.54
N ILE A 24 3.32 10.65 -13.27
CA ILE A 24 2.68 11.37 -12.16
C ILE A 24 3.42 12.67 -11.77
N ASN A 25 4.39 13.11 -12.56
CA ASN A 25 5.21 14.31 -12.30
C ASN A 25 5.95 14.31 -10.94
N ALA A 26 6.28 13.15 -10.39
CA ALA A 26 6.99 13.05 -9.11
C ALA A 26 8.34 13.76 -9.10
N ASN A 27 9.00 13.89 -10.26
CA ASN A 27 10.25 14.61 -10.43
C ASN A 27 10.13 16.11 -10.08
N LEU A 28 8.97 16.72 -10.23
CA LEU A 28 8.72 18.11 -9.81
C LEU A 28 8.71 18.23 -8.28
N VAL A 29 8.17 17.24 -7.60
CA VAL A 29 8.13 17.15 -6.13
C VAL A 29 9.55 17.02 -5.57
N TYR A 30 10.39 16.16 -6.18
CA TYR A 30 11.78 15.97 -5.75
C TYR A 30 12.64 17.22 -5.96
N LYS A 31 12.44 17.96 -7.06
CA LYS A 31 13.14 19.25 -7.30
C LYS A 31 12.89 20.27 -6.21
N ASN A 32 11.75 20.19 -5.52
CA ASN A 32 11.40 21.02 -4.39
C ASN A 32 11.88 20.46 -3.03
N GLY A 33 12.70 19.39 -3.04
CA GLY A 33 13.30 18.81 -1.84
C GLY A 33 12.41 17.82 -1.08
N TYR A 34 11.23 17.48 -1.59
CA TYR A 34 10.32 16.54 -0.95
C TYR A 34 10.71 15.11 -1.31
N SER A 35 11.04 14.31 -0.31
CA SER A 35 11.42 12.89 -0.45
C SER A 35 10.64 11.95 0.49
N GLY A 36 9.68 12.48 1.24
CA GLY A 36 9.01 11.77 2.32
C GLY A 36 9.78 11.77 3.65
N LYS A 37 10.89 12.50 3.75
CA LYS A 37 11.67 12.61 5.00
C LYS A 37 10.79 13.09 6.16
N ASN A 38 10.90 12.43 7.31
CA ASN A 38 10.10 12.68 8.52
C ASN A 38 8.61 12.37 8.39
N VAL A 39 8.20 11.63 7.37
CA VAL A 39 6.84 11.10 7.22
C VAL A 39 6.86 9.60 7.48
N ASN A 40 6.01 9.13 8.38
CA ASN A 40 5.83 7.71 8.63
C ASN A 40 4.52 7.23 7.99
N ILE A 41 4.62 6.08 7.32
CA ILE A 41 3.53 5.44 6.59
C ILE A 41 3.20 4.12 7.29
N ALA A 42 1.97 3.95 7.73
CA ALA A 42 1.44 2.64 8.11
C ALA A 42 1.06 1.87 6.84
N VAL A 43 1.49 0.62 6.73
CA VAL A 43 1.20 -0.27 5.58
C VAL A 43 0.48 -1.51 6.10
N LEU A 44 -0.77 -1.73 5.69
CA LEU A 44 -1.53 -2.94 5.95
C LEU A 44 -1.44 -3.85 4.72
N ASP A 45 -0.77 -5.00 4.86
CA ASP A 45 -0.48 -5.88 3.72
C ASP A 45 -0.07 -7.32 4.16
N THR A 46 0.59 -8.08 3.27
CA THR A 46 1.08 -9.45 3.50
C THR A 46 2.34 -9.54 4.37
N GLY A 47 2.92 -8.41 4.73
CA GLY A 47 4.17 -8.33 5.47
C GLY A 47 5.24 -7.54 4.72
N VAL A 48 6.50 -7.74 5.11
CA VAL A 48 7.65 -7.15 4.41
C VAL A 48 8.88 -8.04 4.58
N PHE A 49 9.57 -8.33 3.50
CA PHE A 49 10.90 -8.92 3.53
C PHE A 49 11.94 -7.85 3.87
N LYS A 50 12.91 -8.19 4.71
CA LYS A 50 14.00 -7.28 5.10
C LYS A 50 15.01 -7.13 3.95
N HIS A 51 14.61 -6.39 2.92
CA HIS A 51 15.42 -6.14 1.73
C HIS A 51 16.41 -4.99 1.98
N LYS A 52 17.63 -5.08 1.44
CA LYS A 52 18.69 -4.05 1.61
C LYS A 52 18.25 -2.65 1.20
N GLN A 53 17.43 -2.51 0.18
CA GLN A 53 16.90 -1.20 -0.24
C GLN A 53 15.84 -0.61 0.70
N LEU A 54 15.42 -1.36 1.72
CA LEU A 54 14.53 -0.89 2.79
C LEU A 54 15.28 -0.72 4.11
N ASP A 55 16.62 -0.87 4.11
CA ASP A 55 17.43 -0.67 5.31
C ASP A 55 17.25 0.74 5.85
N GLY A 56 16.91 0.82 7.14
CA GLY A 56 16.60 2.08 7.80
C GLY A 56 15.22 2.67 7.50
N CYS A 57 14.48 2.17 6.50
CA CYS A 57 13.10 2.59 6.22
C CYS A 57 12.09 1.87 7.13
N ILE A 58 12.24 0.55 7.34
CA ILE A 58 11.33 -0.22 8.20
C ILE A 58 11.58 0.17 9.66
N LYS A 59 10.61 0.86 10.26
CA LYS A 59 10.66 1.34 11.66
C LYS A 59 9.99 0.38 12.63
N HIS A 60 8.99 -0.35 12.17
CA HIS A 60 8.23 -1.29 12.98
C HIS A 60 7.58 -2.35 12.11
N PHE A 61 7.43 -3.55 12.67
CA PHE A 61 6.69 -4.64 12.06
C PHE A 61 5.81 -5.30 13.13
N MET A 62 4.58 -5.61 12.76
CA MET A 62 3.65 -6.35 13.62
C MET A 62 2.84 -7.32 12.79
N ASP A 63 2.79 -8.58 13.21
CA ASP A 63 2.07 -9.65 12.57
C ASP A 63 0.76 -9.94 13.30
N PHE A 64 -0.37 -9.64 12.69
CA PHE A 64 -1.70 -9.91 13.22
C PHE A 64 -2.25 -11.29 12.78
N VAL A 65 -1.57 -11.97 11.86
CA VAL A 65 -1.97 -13.29 11.34
C VAL A 65 -1.33 -14.42 12.14
N GLY A 66 -0.01 -14.46 12.19
CA GLY A 66 0.76 -15.53 12.82
C GLY A 66 1.46 -15.14 14.12
N GLY A 67 1.46 -13.86 14.48
CA GLY A 67 2.07 -13.35 15.72
C GLY A 67 3.60 -13.39 15.77
N LYS A 68 4.29 -13.46 14.60
CA LYS A 68 5.75 -13.44 14.55
C LYS A 68 6.28 -12.03 14.78
N GLU A 69 7.38 -11.92 15.53
CA GLU A 69 8.00 -10.63 15.86
C GLU A 69 8.99 -10.14 14.80
N THR A 70 9.52 -11.04 13.97
CA THR A 70 10.51 -10.71 12.94
C THR A 70 9.83 -10.41 11.61
N CYS A 71 10.36 -9.40 10.88
CA CYS A 71 9.88 -9.07 9.54
C CYS A 71 9.96 -10.28 8.61
N TYR A 72 8.86 -10.60 7.97
CA TYR A 72 8.78 -11.57 6.88
C TYR A 72 7.62 -11.26 5.96
N ASP A 73 7.69 -11.81 4.75
CA ASP A 73 6.62 -11.76 3.77
C ASP A 73 6.64 -13.07 2.99
N ASP A 74 5.65 -13.90 3.22
CA ASP A 74 5.50 -15.22 2.62
C ASP A 74 4.64 -15.22 1.34
N ASN A 75 4.17 -14.02 0.94
CA ASN A 75 3.43 -13.78 -0.30
C ASN A 75 4.24 -12.94 -1.30
N GLY A 76 4.79 -11.81 -0.85
CA GLY A 76 5.59 -10.88 -1.65
C GLY A 76 4.89 -9.56 -1.98
N HIS A 77 3.57 -9.49 -1.92
CA HIS A 77 2.82 -8.27 -2.26
C HIS A 77 3.19 -7.09 -1.36
N GLY A 78 3.25 -7.29 -0.04
CA GLY A 78 3.61 -6.23 0.90
C GLY A 78 5.04 -5.72 0.71
N THR A 79 5.98 -6.61 0.38
CA THR A 79 7.36 -6.23 0.05
C THR A 79 7.41 -5.37 -1.21
N HIS A 80 6.64 -5.75 -2.23
CA HIS A 80 6.50 -4.99 -3.46
C HIS A 80 5.94 -3.59 -3.20
N VAL A 81 4.86 -3.48 -2.41
CA VAL A 81 4.25 -2.21 -2.00
C VAL A 81 5.24 -1.35 -1.21
N CYS A 82 5.94 -1.92 -0.23
CA CYS A 82 6.96 -1.20 0.54
C CYS A 82 8.10 -0.68 -0.35
N GLY A 83 8.47 -1.44 -1.38
CA GLY A 83 9.44 -1.03 -2.39
C GLY A 83 8.97 0.18 -3.20
N ILE A 84 7.71 0.19 -3.65
CA ILE A 84 7.11 1.34 -4.35
C ILE A 84 7.09 2.56 -3.45
N LEU A 85 6.81 2.39 -2.16
CA LEU A 85 6.74 3.49 -1.21
C LEU A 85 8.12 4.08 -0.90
N SER A 86 9.06 3.28 -0.38
CA SER A 86 10.22 3.81 0.34
C SER A 86 11.59 3.23 -0.05
N ALA A 87 11.68 2.29 -1.01
CA ALA A 87 12.98 1.88 -1.52
C ALA A 87 13.71 3.06 -2.21
N ASP A 88 15.01 2.91 -2.45
CA ASP A 88 15.81 3.91 -3.17
C ASP A 88 15.18 4.30 -4.52
N ILE A 89 14.56 3.33 -5.18
CA ILE A 89 13.79 3.53 -6.41
C ILE A 89 12.36 3.97 -6.18
N GLY A 90 11.87 3.93 -4.95
CA GLY A 90 10.47 4.19 -4.55
C GLY A 90 10.05 5.66 -4.71
N MET A 91 8.77 5.90 -4.45
CA MET A 91 8.15 7.23 -4.60
C MET A 91 8.56 8.20 -3.49
N ALA A 92 8.78 7.70 -2.27
CA ALA A 92 9.13 8.51 -1.10
C ALA A 92 10.31 7.87 -0.32
N PRO A 93 11.55 7.86 -0.90
CA PRO A 93 12.69 7.12 -0.35
C PRO A 93 13.14 7.59 1.04
N GLY A 94 12.67 8.72 1.51
CA GLY A 94 12.93 9.22 2.86
C GLY A 94 11.86 8.86 3.90
N ALA A 95 10.78 8.19 3.50
CA ALA A 95 9.68 7.85 4.41
C ALA A 95 10.01 6.64 5.31
N GLY A 96 9.50 6.67 6.55
CA GLY A 96 9.55 5.53 7.47
C GLY A 96 8.33 4.61 7.30
N LEU A 97 8.53 3.30 7.37
CA LEU A 97 7.48 2.30 7.20
C LEU A 97 7.15 1.61 8.53
N TYR A 98 5.88 1.56 8.88
CA TYR A 98 5.30 0.79 9.95
C TYR A 98 4.41 -0.28 9.32
N VAL A 99 4.90 -1.51 9.23
CA VAL A 99 4.25 -2.57 8.45
C VAL A 99 3.46 -3.48 9.38
N PHE A 100 2.20 -3.67 9.03
CA PHE A 100 1.22 -4.48 9.73
C PHE A 100 0.77 -5.61 8.81
N LYS A 101 1.24 -6.84 9.11
CA LYS A 101 0.81 -8.02 8.35
C LYS A 101 -0.59 -8.41 8.79
N VAL A 102 -1.54 -8.27 7.88
CA VAL A 102 -2.97 -8.60 8.04
C VAL A 102 -3.45 -9.61 7.00
N LEU A 103 -2.59 -9.99 6.06
CA LEU A 103 -2.83 -10.99 5.03
C LEU A 103 -1.85 -12.15 5.16
N ASP A 104 -2.32 -13.37 4.86
CA ASP A 104 -1.53 -14.59 4.87
C ASP A 104 -0.68 -14.77 3.59
N TYR A 105 -0.09 -15.95 3.42
CA TYR A 105 0.75 -16.32 2.27
C TYR A 105 -0.03 -16.41 0.95
N LEU A 106 -1.36 -16.52 0.97
CA LEU A 106 -2.22 -16.49 -0.21
C LEU A 106 -2.73 -15.06 -0.53
N GLY A 107 -2.36 -14.07 0.29
CA GLY A 107 -2.90 -12.72 0.19
C GLY A 107 -4.34 -12.62 0.69
N MET A 108 -4.79 -13.60 1.47
CA MET A 108 -6.11 -13.62 2.11
C MET A 108 -6.00 -13.15 3.56
N GLY A 109 -7.02 -12.48 4.07
CA GLY A 109 -7.01 -11.99 5.45
C GLY A 109 -8.37 -11.96 6.10
N GLN A 110 -8.37 -12.13 7.42
CA GLN A 110 -9.57 -11.94 8.22
C GLN A 110 -9.81 -10.44 8.45
N THR A 111 -11.03 -10.01 8.30
CA THR A 111 -11.44 -8.62 8.58
C THR A 111 -11.07 -8.21 10.01
N SER A 112 -11.16 -9.15 10.95
CA SER A 112 -10.78 -8.96 12.36
C SER A 112 -9.31 -8.55 12.54
N ASP A 113 -8.39 -9.06 11.71
CA ASP A 113 -6.97 -8.74 11.77
C ASP A 113 -6.71 -7.30 11.34
N SER A 114 -7.34 -6.88 10.25
CA SER A 114 -7.31 -5.46 9.83
C SER A 114 -7.95 -4.54 10.87
N ILE A 115 -9.05 -4.94 11.51
CA ILE A 115 -9.67 -4.15 12.60
C ILE A 115 -8.71 -4.01 13.79
N ARG A 116 -7.99 -5.09 14.17
CA ARG A 116 -6.98 -5.03 15.25
C ARG A 116 -5.83 -4.10 14.88
N ALA A 117 -5.32 -4.20 13.66
CA ALA A 117 -4.27 -3.32 13.16
C ALA A 117 -4.69 -1.85 13.12
N LEU A 118 -5.89 -1.56 12.61
CA LEU A 118 -6.44 -0.19 12.57
C LEU A 118 -6.62 0.42 13.97
N LYS A 119 -7.09 -0.37 14.93
CA LYS A 119 -7.18 0.08 16.33
C LYS A 119 -5.80 0.42 16.90
N TYR A 120 -4.82 -0.46 16.71
CA TYR A 120 -3.45 -0.21 17.14
C TYR A 120 -2.89 1.09 16.51
N ILE A 121 -3.08 1.29 15.21
CA ILE A 121 -2.64 2.50 14.51
C ILE A 121 -3.32 3.73 15.11
N LYS A 122 -4.65 3.69 15.31
CA LYS A 122 -5.42 4.80 15.87
C LYS A 122 -4.91 5.20 17.25
N GLU A 123 -4.63 4.24 18.12
CA GLU A 123 -4.13 4.47 19.48
C GLU A 123 -2.70 5.03 19.51
N ASN A 124 -1.92 4.77 18.46
CA ASN A 124 -0.49 5.04 18.44
C ASN A 124 -0.03 6.04 17.37
N CYS A 125 -0.88 6.46 16.42
CA CYS A 125 -0.46 7.28 15.27
C CYS A 125 0.21 8.61 15.68
N VAL A 126 -0.24 9.24 16.74
CA VAL A 126 0.37 10.47 17.26
C VAL A 126 1.77 10.18 17.79
N ARG A 127 1.92 9.19 18.69
CA ARG A 127 3.20 8.81 19.31
C ARG A 127 4.21 8.33 18.26
N LEU A 128 3.76 7.56 17.27
CA LEU A 128 4.60 7.00 16.20
C LEU A 128 4.75 7.97 15.02
N ASN A 129 4.17 9.16 15.09
CA ASN A 129 4.16 10.15 14.03
C ASN A 129 3.73 9.57 12.66
N ILE A 130 2.74 8.68 12.66
CA ILE A 130 2.15 8.12 11.44
C ILE A 130 1.28 9.21 10.81
N LYS A 131 1.56 9.57 9.56
CA LYS A 131 0.84 10.59 8.81
C LYS A 131 0.02 10.03 7.66
N ILE A 132 0.37 8.83 7.20
CA ILE A 132 -0.28 8.18 6.06
C ILE A 132 -0.60 6.74 6.45
N LEU A 133 -1.76 6.27 6.05
CA LEU A 133 -2.15 4.87 6.06
C LEU A 133 -2.32 4.40 4.61
N ASN A 134 -1.47 3.47 4.18
CA ASN A 134 -1.64 2.73 2.93
C ASN A 134 -2.37 1.42 3.22
N PHE A 135 -3.59 1.30 2.68
CA PHE A 135 -4.45 0.15 2.88
C PHE A 135 -4.69 -0.57 1.55
N SER A 136 -3.74 -1.42 1.16
CA SER A 136 -3.76 -2.18 -0.10
C SER A 136 -4.55 -3.50 0.00
N VAL A 137 -5.50 -3.57 0.91
CA VAL A 137 -6.39 -4.74 1.12
C VAL A 137 -7.81 -4.37 0.75
N GLY A 138 -8.48 -5.23 -0.01
CA GLY A 138 -9.86 -5.02 -0.44
C GLY A 138 -10.79 -6.13 0.05
N TYR A 139 -11.83 -5.77 0.78
CA TYR A 139 -12.91 -6.69 1.16
C TYR A 139 -14.14 -6.47 0.29
N LEU A 140 -14.80 -7.55 -0.14
CA LEU A 140 -16.04 -7.43 -0.91
C LEU A 140 -17.12 -6.70 -0.13
N PRO A 141 -17.91 -5.82 -0.76
CA PRO A 141 -18.98 -5.08 -0.09
C PRO A 141 -20.07 -5.97 0.54
N CYS A 142 -20.24 -7.19 0.05
CA CYS A 142 -21.19 -8.19 0.55
C CYS A 142 -20.70 -9.00 1.74
N SER A 143 -19.44 -8.84 2.18
CA SER A 143 -18.93 -9.46 3.40
C SER A 143 -19.62 -8.87 4.65
N ASP A 144 -19.43 -9.48 5.80
CA ASP A 144 -20.11 -9.14 7.06
C ASP A 144 -20.30 -7.63 7.27
N THR A 145 -21.56 -7.19 7.27
CA THR A 145 -21.93 -5.78 7.35
C THR A 145 -21.43 -5.11 8.63
N ALA A 146 -21.38 -5.84 9.75
CA ALA A 146 -20.92 -5.28 11.03
C ALA A 146 -19.41 -5.02 11.02
N GLU A 147 -18.60 -5.91 10.44
CA GLU A 147 -17.16 -5.72 10.32
C GLU A 147 -16.83 -4.63 9.29
N ARG A 148 -17.55 -4.59 8.16
CA ARG A 148 -17.46 -3.51 7.18
C ARG A 148 -17.67 -2.14 7.84
N ILE A 149 -18.73 -1.97 8.63
CA ILE A 149 -19.02 -0.72 9.33
C ILE A 149 -17.87 -0.37 10.29
N LYS A 150 -17.30 -1.35 11.00
CA LYS A 150 -16.18 -1.12 11.93
C LYS A 150 -14.93 -0.61 11.18
N ILE A 151 -14.59 -1.22 10.05
CA ILE A 151 -13.45 -0.74 9.22
C ILE A 151 -13.70 0.68 8.76
N LEU A 152 -14.85 0.96 8.14
CA LEU A 152 -15.19 2.28 7.64
C LEU A 152 -15.14 3.33 8.76
N LYS A 153 -15.68 3.02 9.94
CA LYS A 153 -15.61 3.90 11.09
C LYS A 153 -14.16 4.19 11.53
N LEU A 154 -13.31 3.16 11.63
CA LEU A 154 -11.92 3.32 12.07
C LEU A 154 -11.09 4.14 11.09
N ILE A 155 -11.26 3.96 9.79
CA ILE A 155 -10.54 4.77 8.79
C ILE A 155 -11.04 6.21 8.75
N ASP A 156 -12.33 6.43 8.94
CA ASP A 156 -12.91 7.78 9.04
C ASP A 156 -12.40 8.51 10.30
N GLU A 157 -12.28 7.81 11.42
CA GLU A 157 -11.70 8.34 12.66
C GLU A 157 -10.20 8.66 12.50
N LEU A 158 -9.44 7.81 11.82
CA LEU A 158 -8.03 8.08 11.50
C LEU A 158 -7.88 9.32 10.62
N TRP A 159 -8.75 9.46 9.61
CA TRP A 159 -8.79 10.67 8.79
C TRP A 159 -9.07 11.92 9.60
N ASP A 160 -10.04 11.88 10.49
CA ASP A 160 -10.38 12.99 11.38
C ASP A 160 -9.25 13.34 12.36
N MET A 161 -8.38 12.37 12.67
CA MET A 161 -7.15 12.57 13.46
C MET A 161 -5.98 13.14 12.63
N GLY A 162 -6.17 13.40 11.34
CA GLY A 162 -5.15 13.95 10.43
C GLY A 162 -4.24 12.90 9.77
N VAL A 163 -4.61 11.62 9.80
CA VAL A 163 -3.91 10.58 9.05
C VAL A 163 -4.53 10.50 7.66
N VAL A 164 -3.72 10.75 6.61
CA VAL A 164 -4.17 10.59 5.23
C VAL A 164 -4.32 9.11 4.90
N VAL A 165 -5.55 8.66 4.68
CA VAL A 165 -5.83 7.26 4.33
C VAL A 165 -5.92 7.11 2.83
N VAL A 166 -5.10 6.20 2.28
CA VAL A 166 -5.06 5.85 0.86
C VAL A 166 -5.40 4.37 0.72
N ALA A 167 -6.41 4.06 -0.07
CA ALA A 167 -6.87 2.69 -0.29
C ALA A 167 -6.94 2.32 -1.77
N ALA A 168 -6.73 1.04 -2.07
CA ALA A 168 -6.94 0.51 -3.41
C ALA A 168 -8.45 0.45 -3.76
N ALA A 169 -8.78 0.69 -5.03
CA ALA A 169 -10.14 0.50 -5.54
C ALA A 169 -10.56 -0.98 -5.56
N GLY A 170 -9.58 -1.90 -5.50
CA GLY A 170 -9.79 -3.34 -5.63
C GLY A 170 -9.69 -3.83 -7.08
N ASN A 171 -9.82 -5.15 -7.26
CA ASN A 171 -9.54 -5.86 -8.51
C ASN A 171 -10.79 -6.55 -9.10
N TYR A 172 -11.98 -6.02 -8.82
CA TYR A 172 -13.26 -6.60 -9.25
C TYR A 172 -13.93 -5.85 -10.38
N GLY A 173 -13.22 -4.90 -11.05
CA GLY A 173 -13.68 -4.26 -12.28
C GLY A 173 -13.78 -5.25 -13.45
N PRO A 174 -14.24 -4.81 -14.63
CA PRO A 174 -14.54 -3.41 -14.99
C PRO A 174 -15.97 -2.94 -14.70
N SER A 175 -16.81 -3.79 -14.11
CA SER A 175 -18.23 -3.45 -13.86
C SER A 175 -18.37 -2.31 -12.85
N PRO A 176 -19.43 -1.47 -12.95
CA PRO A 176 -19.80 -0.55 -11.89
C PRO A 176 -20.02 -1.26 -10.54
N PHE A 177 -19.96 -0.52 -9.43
CA PHE A 177 -20.15 -1.02 -8.07
C PHE A 177 -19.10 -2.06 -7.61
N SER A 178 -17.93 -2.07 -8.25
CA SER A 178 -16.85 -3.04 -7.97
C SER A 178 -15.74 -2.51 -7.04
N VAL A 179 -15.89 -1.28 -6.53
CA VAL A 179 -14.94 -0.76 -5.52
C VAL A 179 -15.10 -1.49 -4.20
N THR A 180 -13.97 -1.93 -3.63
CA THR A 180 -13.93 -2.72 -2.39
C THR A 180 -13.88 -1.85 -1.14
N VAL A 181 -14.21 -2.43 0.02
CA VAL A 181 -13.98 -1.81 1.34
C VAL A 181 -12.47 -1.90 1.65
N PRO A 182 -11.80 -0.82 2.09
CA PRO A 182 -12.38 0.46 2.54
C PRO A 182 -12.55 1.54 1.45
N GLY A 183 -12.17 1.28 0.20
CA GLY A 183 -12.19 2.25 -0.90
C GLY A 183 -13.55 2.94 -1.15
N ILE A 184 -14.64 2.39 -0.64
CA ILE A 184 -15.98 3.00 -0.74
C ILE A 184 -16.22 4.16 0.22
N SER A 185 -15.33 4.41 1.22
CA SER A 185 -15.50 5.52 2.17
C SER A 185 -15.46 6.88 1.47
N ARG A 186 -16.30 7.80 1.93
CA ARG A 186 -16.38 9.18 1.40
C ARG A 186 -15.17 10.03 1.73
N LYS A 187 -14.45 9.73 2.83
CA LYS A 187 -13.42 10.61 3.38
C LYS A 187 -12.03 10.35 2.82
N ILE A 188 -11.75 9.13 2.38
CA ILE A 188 -10.40 8.67 2.04
C ILE A 188 -10.09 8.81 0.56
N ILE A 189 -8.81 8.75 0.21
CA ILE A 189 -8.35 8.73 -1.18
C ILE A 189 -8.37 7.28 -1.67
N THR A 190 -9.23 6.98 -2.62
CA THR A 190 -9.26 5.68 -3.29
C THR A 190 -8.54 5.78 -4.62
N VAL A 191 -7.60 4.88 -4.85
CA VAL A 191 -6.76 4.85 -6.04
C VAL A 191 -7.13 3.66 -6.91
N GLY A 192 -7.47 3.93 -8.16
CA GLY A 192 -7.65 2.94 -9.21
C GLY A 192 -6.44 2.90 -10.15
N SER A 193 -6.38 1.87 -11.01
CA SER A 193 -5.43 1.79 -12.11
C SER A 193 -6.07 2.31 -13.39
N PHE A 194 -5.35 3.12 -14.16
CA PHE A 194 -5.81 3.54 -15.48
C PHE A 194 -5.47 2.52 -16.58
N ASP A 195 -4.54 1.63 -16.32
CA ASP A 195 -3.96 0.66 -17.26
C ASP A 195 -4.30 -0.81 -16.91
N ASP A 196 -5.11 -1.06 -15.87
CA ASP A 196 -5.63 -2.39 -15.53
C ASP A 196 -7.16 -2.41 -15.55
N ILE A 197 -7.75 -3.19 -16.48
CA ILE A 197 -9.18 -3.35 -16.63
C ILE A 197 -9.88 -3.90 -15.38
N ARG A 198 -9.14 -4.63 -14.53
CA ARG A 198 -9.67 -5.21 -13.27
C ARG A 198 -9.84 -4.17 -12.18
N SER A 199 -9.30 -2.96 -12.34
CA SER A 199 -9.44 -1.90 -11.34
C SER A 199 -10.90 -1.63 -11.01
N GLY A 200 -11.22 -1.58 -9.70
CA GLY A 200 -12.58 -1.33 -9.23
C GLY A 200 -13.14 0.00 -9.69
N LYS A 201 -14.42 0.02 -10.08
CA LYS A 201 -15.14 1.18 -10.62
C LYS A 201 -16.39 1.47 -9.81
N GLY A 202 -16.59 2.77 -9.54
CA GLY A 202 -17.83 3.29 -9.00
C GLY A 202 -18.98 3.39 -10.02
N PRO A 203 -20.12 4.00 -9.61
CA PRO A 203 -20.34 4.55 -8.28
C PRO A 203 -20.41 3.45 -7.19
N THR A 204 -20.33 3.85 -5.92
CA THR A 204 -20.62 2.94 -4.82
C THR A 204 -22.14 2.72 -4.66
N ASP A 205 -22.54 1.77 -3.82
CA ASP A 205 -23.95 1.53 -3.44
C ASP A 205 -24.66 2.78 -2.88
N CYS A 206 -23.88 3.71 -2.31
CA CYS A 206 -24.36 5.02 -1.85
C CYS A 206 -24.20 6.13 -2.89
N CYS A 207 -24.07 5.81 -4.17
CA CYS A 207 -23.92 6.75 -5.27
C CYS A 207 -22.73 7.72 -5.17
N ILE A 208 -21.64 7.29 -4.49
CA ILE A 208 -20.39 8.07 -4.41
C ILE A 208 -19.52 7.73 -5.62
N VAL A 209 -19.01 8.75 -6.28
CA VAL A 209 -18.04 8.57 -7.37
C VAL A 209 -16.69 8.11 -6.77
N LYS A 210 -16.21 6.97 -7.24
CA LYS A 210 -14.93 6.34 -6.85
C LYS A 210 -14.30 5.69 -8.10
N PRO A 211 -12.98 5.55 -8.16
CA PRO A 211 -11.94 6.11 -7.28
C PRO A 211 -11.78 7.62 -7.49
N GLU A 212 -11.17 8.34 -6.54
CA GLU A 212 -10.85 9.77 -6.66
C GLU A 212 -9.76 10.04 -7.69
N ILE A 213 -8.77 9.14 -7.75
CA ILE A 213 -7.63 9.28 -8.66
C ILE A 213 -7.30 7.94 -9.32
N LEU A 214 -6.62 8.03 -10.47
CA LEU A 214 -6.04 6.90 -11.16
C LEU A 214 -4.50 7.03 -11.19
N ALA A 215 -3.83 5.91 -11.05
CA ALA A 215 -2.38 5.82 -11.10
C ALA A 215 -1.93 4.67 -12.03
N PRO A 216 -0.67 4.64 -12.49
CA PRO A 216 -0.12 3.45 -13.13
C PRO A 216 -0.17 2.26 -12.18
N GLY A 217 -0.68 1.12 -12.62
CA GLY A 217 -0.85 -0.08 -11.78
C GLY A 217 -0.50 -1.38 -12.48
N HIS A 218 -0.16 -1.34 -13.77
CA HIS A 218 0.23 -2.50 -14.54
C HIS A 218 1.75 -2.49 -14.81
N ASP A 219 2.38 -3.66 -14.73
CA ASP A 219 3.83 -3.84 -14.97
C ASP A 219 4.72 -2.92 -14.11
N ILE A 220 4.30 -2.59 -12.90
CA ILE A 220 5.12 -1.85 -11.96
C ILE A 220 6.14 -2.79 -11.34
N ILE A 221 7.42 -2.56 -11.61
CA ILE A 221 8.50 -3.36 -11.05
C ILE A 221 8.94 -2.77 -9.71
N SER A 222 9.00 -3.63 -8.69
CA SER A 222 9.43 -3.29 -7.34
C SER A 222 10.20 -4.45 -6.68
N LEU A 223 10.37 -4.40 -5.36
CA LEU A 223 11.17 -5.38 -4.62
C LEU A 223 10.47 -6.73 -4.51
N GLY A 224 11.23 -7.81 -4.67
CA GLY A 224 10.83 -9.17 -4.38
C GLY A 224 11.27 -9.62 -2.98
N THR A 225 10.90 -10.85 -2.59
CA THR A 225 11.19 -11.45 -1.28
C THR A 225 12.59 -12.07 -1.17
N ARG A 226 13.54 -11.61 -1.98
CA ARG A 226 14.96 -11.97 -1.90
C ARG A 226 15.80 -10.75 -2.19
N ASP A 227 16.93 -10.60 -1.48
CA ASP A 227 17.87 -9.51 -1.74
C ASP A 227 18.30 -9.48 -3.22
N GLY A 228 18.22 -8.29 -3.80
CA GLY A 228 18.57 -8.07 -5.19
C GLY A 228 17.52 -8.52 -6.21
N THR A 229 16.36 -9.07 -5.79
CA THR A 229 15.27 -9.44 -6.71
C THR A 229 14.28 -8.30 -6.88
N TYR A 230 13.76 -8.21 -8.11
CA TYR A 230 12.66 -7.32 -8.49
C TYR A 230 11.59 -8.15 -9.20
N VAL A 231 10.34 -7.81 -8.99
CA VAL A 231 9.17 -8.48 -9.58
C VAL A 231 8.18 -7.47 -10.11
#